data_9b451fc74978b265ebc44b397c367142
#
_entry.id   9b451fc74978b265ebc44b397c367142
#
_cell.length_a   1.000
_cell.length_b   1.000
_cell.length_c   1.000
_cell.angle_alpha   90.00
_cell.angle_beta   90.00
_cell.angle_gamma   90.00
#
_symmetry.space_group_name_H-M   'P 1'
#
loop_
_entity.id
_entity.type
_entity.pdbx_description
1 polymer ?
#
loop_
_entity_poly.entity_id
_entity_poly.type
_entity_poly.pdbx_seq_one_letter_code
_entity_poly.pdbx_strand_id
1 'polypeptide(L)'
;MAEVLATMKIMPESPEVDLDALKETIQNGLPEDAEFQNITEEPIAFGLVALILNFTIEDGEGGTESTEEFISGVDDVASIEITGIGRLM
;
A
#
# COMPACT_ATOMS: atom_id res chain seq x y z
N MET A 1 -20.49 -11.08 -4.69
CA MET A 1 -19.07 -11.12 -4.41
C MET A 1 -18.71 -9.99 -3.49
N ALA A 2 -18.02 -10.29 -2.45
CA ALA A 2 -17.67 -9.29 -1.45
C ALA A 2 -16.32 -8.67 -1.77
N GLU A 3 -16.23 -7.38 -1.54
CA GLU A 3 -14.96 -6.69 -1.62
C GLU A 3 -14.45 -6.40 -0.22
N VAL A 4 -13.15 -6.37 -0.09
CA VAL A 4 -12.49 -6.10 1.17
C VAL A 4 -11.61 -4.87 0.98
N LEU A 5 -11.75 -3.90 1.88
CA LEU A 5 -10.87 -2.74 1.89
C LEU A 5 -9.68 -3.05 2.78
N ALA A 6 -8.50 -2.96 2.22
CA ALA A 6 -7.27 -3.17 2.97
C ALA A 6 -6.52 -1.85 3.10
N THR A 7 -5.92 -1.65 4.24
CA THR A 7 -5.09 -0.47 4.51
C THR A 7 -3.67 -0.94 4.79
N MET A 8 -2.73 -0.43 4.03
CA MET A 8 -1.33 -0.81 4.16
C MET A 8 -0.48 0.41 4.47
N LYS A 9 0.35 0.29 5.48
CA LYS A 9 1.31 1.33 5.83
C LYS A 9 2.63 0.99 5.17
N ILE A 10 3.14 1.89 4.35
CA ILE A 10 4.35 1.69 3.58
C ILE A 10 5.41 2.65 4.09
N MET A 11 6.51 2.11 4.58
CA MET A 11 7.60 2.92 5.10
C MET A 11 8.67 3.09 4.03
N PRO A 12 9.03 4.34 3.67
CA PRO A 12 10.13 4.56 2.74
C PRO A 12 11.47 4.27 3.41
N GLU A 13 12.50 4.06 2.59
CA GLU A 13 13.84 3.75 3.10
C GLU A 13 14.51 4.94 3.76
N SER A 14 14.16 6.15 3.38
CA SER A 14 14.76 7.35 3.95
C SER A 14 13.84 8.54 3.78
N PRO A 15 14.08 9.64 4.52
CA PRO A 15 13.30 10.86 4.34
C PRO A 15 13.50 11.50 2.96
N GLU A 16 14.52 11.10 2.23
CA GLU A 16 14.84 11.66 0.93
C GLU A 16 14.11 11.00 -0.23
N VAL A 17 13.41 9.90 0.03
CA VAL A 17 12.65 9.22 -1.03
C VAL A 17 11.60 10.17 -1.60
N ASP A 18 11.52 10.20 -2.93
CA ASP A 18 10.51 10.99 -3.61
C ASP A 18 9.16 10.27 -3.46
N LEU A 19 8.34 10.78 -2.55
CA LEU A 19 7.06 10.16 -2.24
C LEU A 19 6.08 10.22 -3.41
N ASP A 20 6.14 11.29 -4.20
CA ASP A 20 5.25 11.37 -5.35
C ASP A 20 5.57 10.32 -6.38
N ALA A 21 6.84 10.08 -6.62
CA ALA A 21 7.27 9.03 -7.53
C ALA A 21 6.91 7.65 -6.98
N LEU A 22 7.07 7.46 -5.68
CA LEU A 22 6.73 6.20 -5.03
C LEU A 22 5.23 5.93 -5.12
N LYS A 23 4.41 6.94 -4.87
CA LYS A 23 2.95 6.81 -5.01
C LYS A 23 2.57 6.39 -6.43
N GLU A 24 3.18 7.02 -7.41
CA GLU A 24 2.90 6.72 -8.80
C GLU A 24 3.30 5.30 -9.16
N THR A 25 4.46 4.86 -8.69
CA THR A 25 4.93 3.51 -8.92
C THR A 25 3.95 2.49 -8.32
N ILE A 26 3.50 2.75 -7.10
CA ILE A 26 2.54 1.87 -6.43
C ILE A 26 1.23 1.83 -7.19
N GLN A 27 0.70 3.00 -7.52
CA GLN A 27 -0.60 3.07 -8.19
C GLN A 27 -0.57 2.37 -9.55
N ASN A 28 0.49 2.54 -10.30
CA ASN A 28 0.59 1.99 -11.66
C ASN A 28 0.92 0.51 -11.67
N GLY A 29 1.51 -0.01 -10.62
CA GLY A 29 1.97 -1.39 -10.57
C GLY A 29 1.11 -2.35 -9.78
N LEU A 30 -0.01 -1.90 -9.22
CA LEU A 30 -0.86 -2.79 -8.43
C LEU A 30 -1.32 -3.98 -9.25
N PRO A 31 -1.37 -5.18 -8.61
CA PRO A 31 -1.88 -6.36 -9.30
C PRO A 31 -3.33 -6.19 -9.76
N GLU A 32 -3.73 -6.99 -10.72
CA GLU A 32 -5.09 -6.92 -11.25
C GLU A 32 -6.16 -7.24 -10.21
N ASP A 33 -5.81 -8.02 -9.20
CA ASP A 33 -6.76 -8.38 -8.15
C ASP A 33 -6.87 -7.33 -7.06
N ALA A 34 -6.16 -6.23 -7.18
CA ALA A 34 -6.25 -5.12 -6.23
C ALA A 34 -6.65 -3.86 -6.97
N GLU A 35 -7.57 -3.11 -6.38
CA GLU A 35 -8.03 -1.86 -6.96
C GLU A 35 -7.62 -0.70 -6.08
N PHE A 36 -6.89 0.24 -6.64
CA PHE A 36 -6.44 1.43 -5.93
C PHE A 36 -7.63 2.31 -5.52
N GLN A 37 -7.67 2.70 -4.25
CA GLN A 37 -8.68 3.63 -3.77
C GLN A 37 -8.07 4.99 -3.51
N ASN A 38 -7.10 5.05 -2.61
CA ASN A 38 -6.38 6.30 -2.34
C ASN A 38 -5.07 5.98 -1.64
N ILE A 39 -4.22 6.99 -1.57
CA ILE A 39 -2.98 6.90 -0.83
C ILE A 39 -2.74 8.25 -0.17
N THR A 40 -2.44 8.22 1.12
CA THR A 40 -2.21 9.44 1.89
C THR A 40 -0.86 9.36 2.58
N GLU A 41 -0.40 10.49 3.10
CA GLU A 41 0.88 10.57 3.79
C GLU A 41 0.66 10.74 5.27
N GLU A 42 1.44 10.03 6.08
CA GLU A 42 1.36 10.14 7.52
C GLU A 42 2.76 10.42 8.06
N PRO A 43 3.01 11.62 8.61
CA PRO A 43 4.30 11.91 9.23
C PRO A 43 4.53 10.99 10.42
N ILE A 44 5.75 10.45 10.54
CA ILE A 44 6.07 9.57 11.64
C ILE A 44 7.05 10.25 12.59
N ALA A 45 8.34 10.09 12.37
CA ALA A 45 9.35 10.65 13.23
C ALA A 45 10.63 10.85 12.43
N PHE A 46 11.47 11.74 12.88
CA PHE A 46 12.78 11.98 12.27
C PHE A 46 12.70 12.35 10.78
N GLY A 47 11.62 13.04 10.39
CA GLY A 47 11.44 13.45 9.01
C GLY A 47 10.89 12.37 8.09
N LEU A 48 10.65 11.17 8.62
CA LEU A 48 10.05 10.10 7.82
C LEU A 48 8.56 10.29 7.68
N VAL A 49 8.06 9.98 6.49
CA VAL A 49 6.64 10.04 6.20
C VAL A 49 6.23 8.68 5.62
N ALA A 50 5.26 8.04 6.26
CA ALA A 50 4.73 6.79 5.75
C ALA A 50 3.63 7.06 4.73
N LEU A 51 3.46 6.15 3.80
CA LEU A 51 2.34 6.19 2.87
C LEU A 51 1.27 5.23 3.37
N ILE A 52 0.05 5.70 3.41
CA ILE A 52 -1.09 4.87 3.81
C ILE A 52 -1.90 4.59 2.56
N LEU A 53 -1.77 3.36 2.09
CA LEU A 53 -2.45 2.92 0.88
C LEU A 53 -3.75 2.23 1.24
N ASN A 54 -4.83 2.69 0.62
CA ASN A 54 -6.12 2.01 0.72
C ASN A 54 -6.43 1.39 -0.64
N PHE A 55 -6.72 0.11 -0.64
CA PHE A 55 -7.04 -0.60 -1.87
C PHE A 55 -8.08 -1.67 -1.57
N THR A 56 -8.83 -2.04 -2.59
CA THR A 56 -9.82 -3.10 -2.44
C THR A 56 -9.37 -4.35 -3.17
N ILE A 57 -9.72 -5.48 -2.60
CA ILE A 57 -9.48 -6.79 -3.19
C ILE A 57 -10.76 -7.59 -3.08
N GLU A 58 -10.88 -8.63 -3.88
CA GLU A 58 -12.00 -9.52 -3.75
C GLU A 58 -11.80 -10.44 -2.55
N ASP A 59 -12.86 -10.65 -1.81
CA ASP A 59 -12.84 -11.57 -0.69
C ASP A 59 -12.68 -12.98 -1.23
N GLY A 60 -11.55 -13.59 -0.93
CA GLY A 60 -11.26 -14.90 -1.45
C GLY A 60 -9.78 -15.22 -1.39
N GLU A 61 -9.34 -16.01 -2.31
CA GLU A 61 -7.95 -16.47 -2.31
C GLU A 61 -6.98 -15.35 -2.62
N GLY A 62 -5.82 -15.44 -2.00
CA GLY A 62 -4.73 -14.51 -2.25
C GLY A 62 -4.74 -13.28 -1.38
N GLY A 63 -5.92 -12.81 -1.00
CA GLY A 63 -6.04 -11.68 -0.12
C GLY A 63 -5.12 -10.53 -0.52
N THR A 64 -4.27 -10.10 0.41
CA THR A 64 -3.36 -8.99 0.19
C THR A 64 -1.97 -9.43 -0.27
N GLU A 65 -1.73 -10.73 -0.41
CA GLU A 65 -0.38 -11.23 -0.69
C GLU A 65 0.23 -10.70 -1.97
N SER A 66 -0.53 -10.66 -3.06
CA SER A 66 0.00 -10.17 -4.32
C SER A 66 0.45 -8.71 -4.22
N THR A 67 -0.34 -7.90 -3.55
CA THR A 67 -0.01 -6.50 -3.34
C THR A 67 1.19 -6.35 -2.41
N GLU A 68 1.25 -7.15 -1.35
CA GLU A 68 2.39 -7.12 -0.44
C GLU A 68 3.68 -7.49 -1.16
N GLU A 69 3.66 -8.53 -1.97
CA GLU A 69 4.84 -8.93 -2.74
C GLU A 69 5.29 -7.85 -3.70
N PHE A 70 4.34 -7.24 -4.40
CA PHE A 70 4.67 -6.18 -5.34
C PHE A 70 5.33 -5.02 -4.63
N ILE A 71 4.71 -4.52 -3.57
CA ILE A 71 5.19 -3.31 -2.90
C ILE A 71 6.51 -3.57 -2.17
N SER A 72 6.65 -4.74 -1.55
CA SER A 72 7.89 -5.07 -0.85
C SER A 72 9.08 -5.18 -1.81
N GLY A 73 8.82 -5.37 -3.08
CA GLY A 73 9.87 -5.42 -4.09
C GLY A 73 10.25 -4.06 -4.68
N VAL A 74 9.58 -2.99 -4.26
CA VAL A 74 9.92 -1.64 -4.74
C VAL A 74 11.16 -1.14 -4.00
N ASP A 75 12.14 -0.66 -4.75
CA ASP A 75 13.45 -0.31 -4.21
C ASP A 75 13.41 0.71 -3.08
N ASP A 76 12.50 1.68 -3.14
CA ASP A 76 12.45 2.76 -2.16
C ASP A 76 11.65 2.40 -0.90
N VAL A 77 11.14 1.18 -0.81
CA VAL A 77 10.33 0.73 0.31
C VAL A 77 11.18 -0.05 1.30
N ALA A 78 11.20 0.39 2.55
CA ALA A 78 11.92 -0.30 3.61
C ALA A 78 11.09 -1.42 4.23
N SER A 79 9.80 -1.15 4.48
CA SER A 79 8.93 -2.15 5.07
C SER A 79 7.47 -1.83 4.75
N ILE A 80 6.63 -2.83 4.90
CA ILE A 80 5.19 -2.68 4.73
C ILE A 80 4.48 -3.36 5.89
N GLU A 81 3.27 -2.89 6.18
CA GLU A 81 2.45 -3.48 7.24
C GLU A 81 0.99 -3.29 6.90
N ILE A 82 0.23 -4.36 7.00
CA ILE A 82 -1.23 -4.26 6.87
C ILE A 82 -1.79 -3.78 8.20
N THR A 83 -2.36 -2.59 8.21
CA THR A 83 -2.86 -1.97 9.45
C THR A 83 -4.35 -2.12 9.62
N GLY A 84 -5.07 -2.49 8.57
CA GLY A 84 -6.50 -2.70 8.69
C GLY A 84 -7.06 -3.47 7.52
N ILE A 85 -8.06 -4.29 7.79
CA ILE A 85 -8.81 -4.99 6.76
C ILE A 85 -10.27 -4.94 7.18
N GLY A 86 -11.13 -4.47 6.27
CA GLY A 86 -12.54 -4.38 6.55
C GLY A 86 -13.34 -4.79 5.32
N ARG A 87 -14.49 -5.38 5.55
CA ARG A 87 -15.36 -5.75 4.45
C ARG A 87 -16.19 -4.57 4.01
N LEU A 88 -16.29 -4.42 2.70
CA LEU A 88 -17.21 -3.47 2.12
C LEU A 88 -18.52 -4.19 1.84
N MET A 89 -19.60 -3.53 2.21
CA MET A 89 -20.92 -4.09 2.00
C MET A 89 -21.47 -3.74 0.64
#